data_2558a652a99ab15220cbb9b82d0ba854
#
_entry.id   2558a652a99ab15220cbb9b82d0ba854
#
_cell.length_a   1.000
_cell.length_b   1.000
_cell.length_c   1.000
_cell.angle_alpha   90.00
_cell.angle_beta   90.00
_cell.angle_gamma   90.00
#
_symmetry.space_group_name_H-M   'P 1'
#
loop_
_entity.id
_entity.type
_entity.pdbx_description
1 polymer ?
#
loop_
_entity_poly.entity_id
_entity_poly.type
_entity_poly.pdbx_seq_one_letter_code
_entity_poly.pdbx_strand_id
1 'polypeptide(L)'
;MAKIVAIANQKGGVGKTTTAVNLSSCVAALGKRVLIVDLDPQGNTTTGYGIPKRSVEKGTYEILIGEARASEAIRKTEYRTDVIGSNTRLAGASLEMINLPARESRLRKALAEVQKDYDFIFIDCPPSLDLLTLNGLSACDSVLIPVQCEYYALEGLSELISTLKTIRKKYNPYLDIEGVVFTMFSLRYNLTVQVVEQVQKYFGSKVYKTTIPRSIRISEAPSYGQPINFYEPKGKGSEAYMDLAIEFVKNNRPHEPQKARRKSAPVAEQTKNALED
;
A
#
# COMPACT_ATOMS: atom_id res chain seq x y z
N MET A 1 11.33 11.81 3.70
CA MET A 1 11.47 10.35 3.55
C MET A 1 10.20 9.80 2.94
N ALA A 2 10.31 8.76 2.11
CA ALA A 2 9.13 8.10 1.54
C ALA A 2 8.21 7.56 2.64
N LYS A 3 6.90 7.58 2.39
CA LYS A 3 5.95 6.77 3.15
C LYS A 3 5.97 5.34 2.62
N ILE A 4 6.16 4.37 3.51
CA ILE A 4 6.20 2.94 3.18
C ILE A 4 4.84 2.33 3.53
N VAL A 5 4.18 1.73 2.54
CA VAL A 5 2.84 1.15 2.69
C VAL A 5 2.86 -0.32 2.29
N ALA A 6 2.58 -1.21 3.22
CA ALA A 6 2.39 -2.62 2.92
C ALA A 6 0.97 -2.88 2.43
N ILE A 7 0.81 -3.74 1.42
CA ILE A 7 -0.49 -4.23 0.96
C ILE A 7 -0.61 -5.67 1.42
N ALA A 8 -1.45 -5.89 2.42
CA ALA A 8 -1.52 -7.17 3.11
C ALA A 8 -2.97 -7.60 3.41
N ASN A 9 -3.20 -8.90 3.29
CA ASN A 9 -4.36 -9.61 3.78
C ASN A 9 -4.02 -11.11 3.81
N GLN A 10 -4.44 -11.82 4.85
CA GLN A 10 -4.19 -13.27 4.99
C GLN A 10 -4.97 -14.08 3.95
N LYS A 11 -6.14 -13.59 3.53
CA LYS A 11 -6.98 -14.28 2.55
C LYS A 11 -6.32 -14.21 1.16
N GLY A 12 -6.16 -15.36 0.52
CA GLY A 12 -5.76 -15.45 -0.87
C GLY A 12 -6.84 -14.90 -1.82
N GLY A 13 -6.43 -14.39 -2.99
CA GLY A 13 -7.36 -13.98 -4.04
C GLY A 13 -8.12 -12.66 -3.82
N VAL A 14 -7.87 -11.92 -2.73
CA VAL A 14 -8.56 -10.63 -2.47
C VAL A 14 -8.02 -9.45 -3.29
N GLY A 15 -7.09 -9.68 -4.19
CA GLY A 15 -6.53 -8.62 -5.05
C GLY A 15 -5.38 -7.83 -4.43
N LYS A 16 -4.58 -8.39 -3.51
CA LYS A 16 -3.37 -7.75 -2.96
C LYS A 16 -2.41 -7.30 -4.05
N THR A 17 -1.85 -8.24 -4.77
CA THR A 17 -0.90 -7.97 -5.87
C THR A 17 -1.51 -7.07 -6.95
N THR A 18 -2.77 -7.32 -7.31
CA THR A 18 -3.49 -6.48 -8.27
C THR A 18 -3.58 -5.03 -7.78
N THR A 19 -3.87 -4.82 -6.50
CA THR A 19 -3.91 -3.48 -5.90
C THR A 19 -2.50 -2.89 -5.81
N ALA A 20 -1.51 -3.70 -5.44
CA ALA A 20 -0.11 -3.26 -5.34
C ALA A 20 0.41 -2.71 -6.68
N VAL A 21 0.27 -3.48 -7.76
CA VAL A 21 0.69 -3.09 -9.11
C VAL A 21 -0.06 -1.87 -9.61
N ASN A 22 -1.38 -1.89 -9.56
CA ASN A 22 -2.17 -0.85 -10.20
C ASN A 22 -2.20 0.46 -9.40
N LEU A 23 -2.26 0.39 -8.07
CA LEU A 23 -2.18 1.58 -7.22
C LEU A 23 -0.82 2.26 -7.35
N SER A 24 0.29 1.51 -7.25
CA SER A 24 1.63 2.08 -7.35
C SER A 24 1.88 2.74 -8.72
N SER A 25 1.42 2.11 -9.81
CA SER A 25 1.50 2.67 -11.15
C SER A 25 0.65 3.93 -11.31
N CYS A 26 -0.59 3.96 -10.79
CA CYS A 26 -1.44 5.14 -10.85
C CYS A 26 -0.89 6.27 -9.96
N VAL A 27 -0.31 5.98 -8.79
CA VAL A 27 0.36 6.98 -7.94
C VAL A 27 1.57 7.58 -8.67
N ALA A 28 2.35 6.76 -9.39
CA ALA A 28 3.45 7.24 -10.22
C ALA A 28 2.96 8.11 -11.39
N ALA A 29 1.82 7.77 -12.00
CA ALA A 29 1.18 8.57 -13.05
C ALA A 29 0.74 9.96 -12.54
N LEU A 30 0.47 10.12 -11.24
CA LEU A 30 0.22 11.40 -10.58
C LEU A 30 1.49 12.20 -10.28
N GLY A 31 2.65 11.80 -10.85
CA GLY A 31 3.93 12.51 -10.73
C GLY A 31 4.69 12.22 -9.43
N LYS A 32 4.35 11.15 -8.70
CA LYS A 32 5.10 10.73 -7.52
C LYS A 32 6.23 9.78 -7.89
N ARG A 33 7.34 9.84 -7.15
CA ARG A 33 8.44 8.87 -7.25
C ARG A 33 8.04 7.65 -6.44
N VAL A 34 7.89 6.51 -7.11
CA VAL A 34 7.33 5.29 -6.51
C VAL A 34 8.27 4.13 -6.69
N LEU A 35 8.53 3.41 -5.61
CA LEU A 35 9.15 2.10 -5.59
C LEU A 35 8.10 1.07 -5.14
N ILE A 36 8.08 -0.09 -5.79
CA ILE A 36 7.34 -1.26 -5.31
C ILE A 36 8.29 -2.41 -5.04
N VAL A 37 8.06 -3.09 -3.92
CA VAL A 37 8.81 -4.26 -3.49
C VAL A 37 7.91 -5.48 -3.55
N ASP A 38 8.27 -6.45 -4.37
CA ASP A 38 7.61 -7.74 -4.43
C ASP A 38 8.14 -8.64 -3.32
N LEU A 39 7.32 -8.93 -2.31
CA LEU A 39 7.70 -9.77 -1.17
C LEU A 39 7.04 -11.16 -1.24
N ASP A 40 6.35 -11.47 -2.34
CA ASP A 40 5.75 -12.78 -2.57
C ASP A 40 6.70 -13.66 -3.41
N PRO A 41 7.04 -14.88 -2.96
CA PRO A 41 7.81 -15.84 -3.75
C PRO A 41 7.18 -16.19 -5.09
N GLN A 42 5.86 -15.99 -5.24
CA GLN A 42 5.20 -16.14 -6.52
C GLN A 42 5.63 -15.10 -7.54
N GLY A 43 6.17 -13.95 -7.15
CA GLY A 43 6.71 -12.93 -8.04
C GLY A 43 5.66 -12.32 -8.99
N ASN A 44 4.41 -12.21 -8.53
CA ASN A 44 3.32 -11.75 -9.39
C ASN A 44 3.34 -10.23 -9.61
N THR A 45 3.80 -9.46 -8.65
CA THR A 45 4.08 -8.03 -8.84
C THR A 45 5.19 -7.84 -9.86
N THR A 46 6.25 -8.65 -9.80
CA THR A 46 7.38 -8.63 -10.74
C THR A 46 6.89 -8.82 -12.17
N THR A 47 6.08 -9.86 -12.43
CA THR A 47 5.51 -10.10 -13.77
C THR A 47 4.46 -9.08 -14.15
N GLY A 48 3.72 -8.52 -13.22
CA GLY A 48 2.76 -7.45 -13.47
C GLY A 48 3.40 -6.16 -14.01
N TYR A 49 4.69 -6.00 -13.81
CA TYR A 49 5.51 -4.94 -14.39
C TYR A 49 6.38 -5.40 -15.59
N GLY A 50 6.05 -6.52 -16.21
CA GLY A 50 6.74 -7.03 -17.40
C GLY A 50 8.15 -7.58 -17.14
N ILE A 51 8.56 -7.77 -15.89
CA ILE A 51 9.87 -8.29 -15.54
C ILE A 51 9.80 -9.83 -15.48
N PRO A 52 10.52 -10.58 -16.33
CA PRO A 52 10.56 -12.03 -16.23
C PRO A 52 11.19 -12.47 -14.90
N LYS A 53 10.51 -13.29 -14.10
CA LYS A 53 10.99 -13.74 -12.78
C LYS A 53 12.40 -14.35 -12.82
N ARG A 54 12.69 -15.13 -13.87
CA ARG A 54 14.00 -15.78 -14.10
C ARG A 54 15.13 -14.77 -14.38
N SER A 55 14.81 -13.52 -14.75
CA SER A 55 15.81 -12.47 -14.96
C SER A 55 16.14 -11.69 -13.71
N VAL A 56 15.50 -11.98 -12.57
CA VAL A 56 15.77 -11.34 -11.29
C VAL A 56 16.99 -12.02 -10.66
N GLU A 57 18.17 -11.43 -10.88
CA GLU A 57 19.43 -11.89 -10.28
C GLU A 57 19.62 -11.30 -8.88
N LYS A 58 19.33 -10.00 -8.73
CA LYS A 58 19.28 -9.30 -7.45
C LYS A 58 17.84 -8.83 -7.24
N GLY A 59 17.23 -9.30 -6.17
CA GLY A 59 15.84 -9.01 -5.83
C GLY A 59 15.62 -9.03 -4.33
N THR A 60 14.39 -9.20 -3.93
CA THR A 60 13.98 -9.21 -2.52
C THR A 60 14.67 -10.34 -1.73
N TYR A 61 14.93 -11.50 -2.36
CA TYR A 61 15.64 -12.60 -1.74
C TYR A 61 17.05 -12.17 -1.34
N GLU A 62 17.87 -11.68 -2.25
CA GLU A 62 19.26 -11.28 -2.00
C GLU A 62 19.37 -10.14 -0.98
N ILE A 63 18.39 -9.22 -0.98
CA ILE A 63 18.29 -8.17 0.03
C ILE A 63 18.08 -8.76 1.43
N LEU A 64 17.15 -9.71 1.55
CA LEU A 64 16.78 -10.28 2.84
C LEU A 64 17.90 -11.13 3.44
N ILE A 65 18.62 -11.91 2.64
CA ILE A 65 19.77 -12.69 3.13
C ILE A 65 21.06 -11.86 3.28
N GLY A 66 21.08 -10.65 2.70
CA GLY A 66 22.22 -9.71 2.82
C GLY A 66 23.28 -9.84 1.73
N GLU A 67 22.94 -10.46 0.61
CA GLU A 67 23.81 -10.62 -0.56
C GLU A 67 23.74 -9.45 -1.53
N ALA A 68 22.72 -8.58 -1.39
CA ALA A 68 22.60 -7.37 -2.21
C ALA A 68 22.08 -6.19 -1.38
N ARG A 69 22.46 -4.99 -1.78
CA ARG A 69 21.85 -3.74 -1.29
C ARG A 69 20.56 -3.45 -2.03
N ALA A 70 19.64 -2.69 -1.40
CA ALA A 70 18.39 -2.30 -2.04
C ALA A 70 18.62 -1.53 -3.33
N SER A 71 19.59 -0.62 -3.35
CA SER A 71 19.97 0.19 -4.54
C SER A 71 20.41 -0.67 -5.73
N GLU A 72 21.01 -1.84 -5.49
CA GLU A 72 21.46 -2.74 -6.56
C GLU A 72 20.34 -3.61 -7.13
N ALA A 73 19.24 -3.80 -6.38
CA ALA A 73 18.11 -4.63 -6.76
C ALA A 73 16.99 -3.84 -7.47
N ILE A 74 17.06 -2.51 -7.46
CA ILE A 74 16.07 -1.65 -8.11
C ILE A 74 16.17 -1.77 -9.63
N ARG A 75 15.04 -2.08 -10.27
CA ARG A 75 14.86 -2.05 -11.71
C ARG A 75 13.89 -0.94 -12.10
N LYS A 76 14.31 -0.13 -13.04
CA LYS A 76 13.45 0.90 -13.64
C LYS A 76 12.51 0.27 -14.64
N THR A 77 11.26 0.73 -14.68
CA THR A 77 10.29 0.28 -15.68
C THR A 77 9.81 1.44 -16.55
N GLU A 78 9.23 1.12 -17.69
CA GLU A 78 8.57 2.11 -18.55
C GLU A 78 7.29 2.70 -17.93
N TYR A 79 6.78 2.08 -16.87
CA TYR A 79 5.55 2.48 -16.16
C TYR A 79 5.78 3.52 -15.06
N ARG A 80 6.93 4.21 -15.07
CA ARG A 80 7.33 5.24 -14.07
C ARG A 80 7.38 4.75 -12.63
N THR A 81 7.33 3.45 -12.42
CA THR A 81 7.44 2.80 -11.11
C THR A 81 8.71 1.98 -11.09
N ASP A 82 9.56 2.21 -10.11
CA ASP A 82 10.74 1.36 -9.90
C ASP A 82 10.33 0.10 -9.13
N VAL A 83 10.98 -1.03 -9.41
CA VAL A 83 10.61 -2.35 -8.89
C VAL A 83 11.80 -3.04 -8.26
N ILE A 84 11.65 -3.52 -7.03
CA ILE A 84 12.49 -4.60 -6.48
C ILE A 84 11.71 -5.89 -6.67
N GLY A 85 12.18 -6.71 -7.60
CA GLY A 85 11.48 -7.92 -8.02
C GLY A 85 11.72 -9.11 -7.09
N SER A 86 10.88 -10.13 -7.28
CA SER A 86 10.95 -11.42 -6.59
C SER A 86 10.98 -12.58 -7.58
N ASN A 87 11.42 -13.72 -7.08
CA ASN A 87 11.36 -15.01 -7.75
C ASN A 87 11.17 -16.15 -6.74
N THR A 88 11.08 -17.38 -7.23
CA THR A 88 10.82 -18.58 -6.39
C THR A 88 11.90 -18.84 -5.33
N ARG A 89 13.12 -18.32 -5.48
CA ARG A 89 14.19 -18.43 -4.47
C ARG A 89 13.79 -17.78 -3.14
N LEU A 90 12.92 -16.75 -3.20
CA LEU A 90 12.44 -16.06 -2.00
C LEU A 90 11.71 -17.01 -1.01
N ALA A 91 11.15 -18.13 -1.48
CA ALA A 91 10.54 -19.13 -0.60
C ALA A 91 11.56 -19.71 0.41
N GLY A 92 12.83 -19.82 0.02
CA GLY A 92 13.93 -20.30 0.88
C GLY A 92 14.40 -19.25 1.92
N ALA A 93 14.16 -17.97 1.67
CA ALA A 93 14.69 -16.89 2.51
C ALA A 93 14.27 -17.01 3.97
N SER A 94 13.05 -17.47 4.26
CA SER A 94 12.57 -17.65 5.63
C SER A 94 13.43 -18.65 6.43
N LEU A 95 13.87 -19.73 5.80
CA LEU A 95 14.73 -20.73 6.43
C LEU A 95 16.14 -20.18 6.66
N GLU A 96 16.70 -19.51 5.67
CA GLU A 96 18.05 -18.95 5.75
C GLU A 96 18.14 -17.81 6.76
N MET A 97 17.08 -17.01 6.88
CA MET A 97 17.03 -15.93 7.86
C MET A 97 16.89 -16.40 9.33
N ILE A 98 16.53 -17.67 9.61
CA ILE A 98 16.24 -18.13 10.98
C ILE A 98 17.38 -17.77 11.94
N ASN A 99 18.62 -17.97 11.51
CA ASN A 99 19.81 -17.74 12.34
C ASN A 99 20.45 -16.37 12.13
N LEU A 100 19.87 -15.50 11.28
CA LEU A 100 20.41 -14.18 11.02
C LEU A 100 19.96 -13.17 12.10
N PRO A 101 20.86 -12.26 12.52
CA PRO A 101 20.51 -11.24 13.50
C PRO A 101 19.47 -10.29 12.91
N ALA A 102 18.53 -9.85 13.77
CA ALA A 102 17.47 -8.90 13.42
C ALA A 102 16.66 -9.32 12.17
N ARG A 103 16.41 -10.61 12.04
CA ARG A 103 15.75 -11.25 10.90
C ARG A 103 14.38 -10.65 10.56
N GLU A 104 13.70 -10.09 11.54
CA GLU A 104 12.37 -9.46 11.38
C GLU A 104 12.42 -8.04 10.79
N SER A 105 13.59 -7.42 10.74
CA SER A 105 13.77 -6.02 10.32
C SER A 105 14.76 -5.84 9.16
N ARG A 106 15.09 -6.92 8.46
CA ARG A 106 16.08 -6.89 7.38
C ARG A 106 15.61 -6.02 6.21
N LEU A 107 14.36 -6.17 5.80
CA LEU A 107 13.78 -5.32 4.75
C LEU A 107 13.76 -3.84 5.17
N ARG A 108 13.41 -3.54 6.43
CA ARG A 108 13.43 -2.16 6.96
C ARG A 108 14.82 -1.54 6.83
N LYS A 109 15.85 -2.27 7.22
CA LYS A 109 17.23 -1.79 7.13
C LYS A 109 17.66 -1.54 5.70
N ALA A 110 17.33 -2.44 4.79
CA ALA A 110 17.65 -2.30 3.39
C ALA A 110 16.93 -1.11 2.73
N LEU A 111 15.64 -0.91 3.00
CA LEU A 111 14.87 0.19 2.42
C LEU A 111 15.28 1.57 2.95
N ALA A 112 15.87 1.66 4.15
CA ALA A 112 16.38 2.91 4.70
C ALA A 112 17.43 3.58 3.79
N GLU A 113 18.19 2.80 3.02
CA GLU A 113 19.20 3.29 2.07
C GLU A 113 18.57 4.13 0.94
N VAL A 114 17.42 3.69 0.42
CA VAL A 114 16.79 4.25 -0.78
C VAL A 114 15.56 5.11 -0.48
N GLN A 115 15.10 5.15 0.77
CA GLN A 115 13.86 5.81 1.16
C GLN A 115 13.80 7.31 0.84
N LYS A 116 14.94 8.00 0.78
CA LYS A 116 15.03 9.43 0.45
C LYS A 116 14.75 9.74 -1.04
N ASP A 117 14.88 8.74 -1.90
CA ASP A 117 14.77 8.92 -3.35
C ASP A 117 13.33 8.79 -3.85
N TYR A 118 12.40 8.36 -2.99
CA TYR A 118 11.00 8.12 -3.29
C TYR A 118 10.06 8.98 -2.45
N ASP A 119 8.84 9.13 -2.94
CA ASP A 119 7.72 9.73 -2.20
C ASP A 119 6.90 8.63 -1.52
N PHE A 120 6.75 7.48 -2.20
CA PHE A 120 6.08 6.30 -1.69
C PHE A 120 6.85 5.01 -2.02
N ILE A 121 6.87 4.07 -1.06
CA ILE A 121 7.33 2.71 -1.27
C ILE A 121 6.18 1.77 -0.94
N PHE A 122 5.74 0.97 -1.90
CA PHE A 122 4.73 -0.07 -1.68
C PHE A 122 5.40 -1.42 -1.48
N ILE A 123 4.84 -2.25 -0.60
CA ILE A 123 5.31 -3.63 -0.36
C ILE A 123 4.13 -4.57 -0.62
N ASP A 124 4.22 -5.41 -1.64
CA ASP A 124 3.24 -6.48 -1.91
C ASP A 124 3.57 -7.69 -1.04
N CYS A 125 2.73 -7.97 -0.05
CA CYS A 125 2.93 -9.06 0.91
C CYS A 125 2.26 -10.36 0.45
N PRO A 126 2.90 -11.53 0.70
CA PRO A 126 2.25 -12.83 0.47
C PRO A 126 1.02 -13.03 1.37
N PRO A 127 0.16 -14.01 1.09
CA PRO A 127 -1.01 -14.29 1.93
C PRO A 127 -0.66 -14.97 3.26
N SER A 128 0.56 -15.50 3.41
CA SER A 128 1.03 -16.13 4.64
C SER A 128 1.43 -15.10 5.70
N LEU A 129 1.34 -15.47 6.98
CA LEU A 129 1.87 -14.70 8.11
C LEU A 129 3.22 -15.27 8.58
N ASP A 130 4.12 -15.45 7.65
CA ASP A 130 5.48 -15.94 7.91
C ASP A 130 6.49 -14.81 8.12
N LEU A 131 7.78 -15.15 8.13
CA LEU A 131 8.87 -14.20 8.32
C LEU A 131 8.96 -13.16 7.19
N LEU A 132 8.50 -13.48 5.97
CA LEU A 132 8.45 -12.52 4.87
C LEU A 132 7.44 -11.42 5.16
N THR A 133 6.20 -11.80 5.46
CA THR A 133 5.15 -10.83 5.83
C THR A 133 5.54 -10.03 7.06
N LEU A 134 6.18 -10.66 8.05
CA LEU A 134 6.70 -9.95 9.22
C LEU A 134 7.75 -8.90 8.83
N ASN A 135 8.65 -9.18 7.88
CA ASN A 135 9.58 -8.19 7.34
C ASN A 135 8.87 -7.03 6.66
N GLY A 136 7.84 -7.30 5.85
CA GLY A 136 7.04 -6.26 5.19
C GLY A 136 6.34 -5.34 6.20
N LEU A 137 5.66 -5.94 7.19
CA LEU A 137 4.92 -5.20 8.22
C LEU A 137 5.84 -4.51 9.25
N SER A 138 7.03 -5.01 9.46
CA SER A 138 8.05 -4.34 10.28
C SER A 138 8.68 -3.15 9.57
N ALA A 139 8.72 -3.17 8.23
CA ALA A 139 9.33 -2.13 7.43
C ALA A 139 8.38 -0.96 7.10
N CYS A 140 7.07 -1.19 7.09
CA CYS A 140 6.10 -0.18 6.65
C CYS A 140 5.65 0.77 7.76
N ASP A 141 5.18 1.95 7.35
CA ASP A 141 4.52 2.92 8.21
C ASP A 141 3.04 2.58 8.41
N SER A 142 2.41 2.03 7.36
CA SER A 142 0.99 1.68 7.40
C SER A 142 0.64 0.51 6.46
N VAL A 143 -0.53 -0.08 6.69
CA VAL A 143 -1.04 -1.24 5.93
C VAL A 143 -2.32 -0.86 5.20
N LEU A 144 -2.33 -0.97 3.87
CA LEU A 144 -3.53 -0.95 3.04
C LEU A 144 -4.08 -2.38 2.95
N ILE A 145 -5.37 -2.54 3.22
CA ILE A 145 -6.01 -3.84 3.34
C ILE A 145 -7.06 -3.99 2.23
N PRO A 146 -6.75 -4.69 1.12
CA PRO A 146 -7.75 -5.07 0.13
C PRO A 146 -8.71 -6.11 0.69
N VAL A 147 -10.02 -5.90 0.54
CA VAL A 147 -11.07 -6.79 1.05
C VAL A 147 -12.07 -7.08 -0.05
N GLN A 148 -12.31 -8.35 -0.33
CA GLN A 148 -13.43 -8.80 -1.14
C GLN A 148 -14.65 -9.02 -0.25
N CYS A 149 -15.83 -8.50 -0.64
CA CYS A 149 -17.06 -8.61 0.16
C CYS A 149 -17.66 -10.02 0.05
N GLU A 150 -17.07 -10.97 0.74
CA GLU A 150 -17.50 -12.37 0.83
C GLU A 150 -17.73 -12.74 2.30
N TYR A 151 -18.41 -13.87 2.54
CA TYR A 151 -18.84 -14.33 3.87
C TYR A 151 -17.70 -14.35 4.90
N TYR A 152 -16.54 -14.91 4.53
CA TYR A 152 -15.39 -15.01 5.45
C TYR A 152 -14.51 -13.74 5.51
N ALA A 153 -14.95 -12.63 4.91
CA ALA A 153 -14.14 -11.40 4.88
C ALA A 153 -13.91 -10.81 6.28
N LEU A 154 -14.93 -10.86 7.13
CA LEU A 154 -14.88 -10.30 8.48
C LEU A 154 -14.00 -11.12 9.42
N GLU A 155 -14.02 -12.44 9.31
CA GLU A 155 -13.17 -13.35 10.09
C GLU A 155 -11.70 -13.12 9.76
N GLY A 156 -11.31 -13.20 8.47
CA GLY A 156 -9.93 -12.95 8.04
C GLY A 156 -9.44 -11.55 8.36
N LEU A 157 -10.35 -10.55 8.37
CA LEU A 157 -10.01 -9.19 8.75
C LEU A 157 -9.73 -9.09 10.28
N SER A 158 -10.50 -9.78 11.11
CA SER A 158 -10.30 -9.84 12.56
C SER A 158 -8.95 -10.48 12.92
N GLU A 159 -8.59 -11.57 12.25
CA GLU A 159 -7.29 -12.24 12.41
C GLU A 159 -6.12 -11.33 12.01
N LEU A 160 -6.25 -10.65 10.86
CA LEU A 160 -5.24 -9.69 10.42
C LEU A 160 -5.04 -8.57 11.46
N ILE A 161 -6.11 -7.99 11.98
CA ILE A 161 -6.04 -6.94 13.00
C ILE A 161 -5.34 -7.44 14.28
N SER A 162 -5.63 -8.66 14.72
CA SER A 162 -4.94 -9.27 15.86
C SER A 162 -3.44 -9.39 15.61
N THR A 163 -3.07 -9.81 14.40
CA THR A 163 -1.68 -9.89 13.96
C THR A 163 -1.01 -8.52 13.94
N LEU A 164 -1.65 -7.50 13.35
CA LEU A 164 -1.12 -6.13 13.32
C LEU A 164 -0.90 -5.57 14.73
N LYS A 165 -1.80 -5.83 15.68
CA LYS A 165 -1.62 -5.47 17.10
C LYS A 165 -0.37 -6.12 17.70
N THR A 166 -0.14 -7.39 17.39
CA THR A 166 1.04 -8.13 17.88
C THR A 166 2.33 -7.56 17.29
N ILE A 167 2.35 -7.27 15.98
CA ILE A 167 3.50 -6.68 15.29
C ILE A 167 3.76 -5.27 15.83
N ARG A 168 2.74 -4.46 16.01
CA ARG A 168 2.86 -3.13 16.61
C ARG A 168 3.51 -3.17 17.98
N LYS A 169 3.12 -4.16 18.81
CA LYS A 169 3.67 -4.30 20.17
C LYS A 169 5.13 -4.74 20.18
N LYS A 170 5.53 -5.63 19.26
CA LYS A 170 6.83 -6.31 19.33
C LYS A 170 7.90 -5.76 18.38
N TYR A 171 7.51 -5.32 17.18
CA TYR A 171 8.45 -5.08 16.08
C TYR A 171 8.36 -3.68 15.48
N ASN A 172 7.15 -3.10 15.42
CA ASN A 172 6.93 -1.80 14.78
C ASN A 172 5.89 -0.97 15.55
N PRO A 173 6.27 -0.22 16.59
CA PRO A 173 5.34 0.57 17.41
C PRO A 173 4.56 1.64 16.64
N TYR A 174 5.06 2.07 15.49
CA TYR A 174 4.47 3.11 14.65
C TYR A 174 3.53 2.57 13.57
N LEU A 175 3.42 1.24 13.44
CA LEU A 175 2.54 0.61 12.45
C LEU A 175 1.10 1.09 12.61
N ASP A 176 0.53 1.65 11.55
CA ASP A 176 -0.87 2.08 11.48
C ASP A 176 -1.61 1.37 10.34
N ILE A 177 -2.94 1.50 10.32
CA ILE A 177 -3.77 1.06 9.20
C ILE A 177 -3.89 2.23 8.24
N GLU A 178 -3.41 2.04 7.00
CA GLU A 178 -3.59 3.01 5.91
C GLU A 178 -5.07 3.16 5.55
N GLY A 179 -5.70 2.03 5.40
CA GLY A 179 -7.13 1.94 5.15
C GLY A 179 -7.55 0.59 4.60
N VAL A 180 -8.85 0.46 4.39
CA VAL A 180 -9.48 -0.71 3.77
C VAL A 180 -10.03 -0.32 2.42
N VAL A 181 -9.72 -1.08 1.38
CA VAL A 181 -10.26 -0.90 0.03
C VAL A 181 -11.05 -2.13 -0.40
N PHE A 182 -12.28 -1.93 -0.85
CA PHE A 182 -13.11 -3.01 -1.37
C PHE A 182 -12.72 -3.34 -2.81
N THR A 183 -12.45 -4.61 -3.06
CA THR A 183 -12.05 -5.16 -4.36
C THR A 183 -13.10 -6.10 -4.90
N MET A 184 -13.12 -6.29 -6.23
CA MET A 184 -14.13 -7.11 -6.93
C MET A 184 -15.57 -6.77 -6.50
N PHE A 185 -15.78 -5.47 -6.27
CA PHE A 185 -16.96 -4.93 -5.63
C PHE A 185 -18.20 -4.99 -6.56
N SER A 186 -19.33 -5.38 -5.97
CA SER A 186 -20.64 -5.36 -6.65
C SER A 186 -21.75 -5.21 -5.63
N LEU A 187 -22.57 -4.18 -5.78
CA LEU A 187 -23.75 -3.95 -4.93
C LEU A 187 -24.95 -4.90 -5.20
N ARG A 188 -24.79 -5.84 -6.15
CA ARG A 188 -25.90 -6.75 -6.53
C ARG A 188 -26.30 -7.73 -5.45
N TYR A 189 -25.49 -7.92 -4.43
CA TYR A 189 -25.66 -8.94 -3.40
C TYR A 189 -25.89 -8.31 -2.03
N ASN A 190 -26.92 -8.76 -1.30
CA ASN A 190 -27.20 -8.31 0.07
C ASN A 190 -26.01 -8.55 1.02
N LEU A 191 -25.27 -9.63 0.81
CA LEU A 191 -24.07 -9.94 1.57
C LEU A 191 -23.01 -8.81 1.46
N THR A 192 -22.86 -8.24 0.28
CA THR A 192 -21.93 -7.11 0.08
C THR A 192 -22.29 -5.93 0.98
N VAL A 193 -23.57 -5.59 1.07
CA VAL A 193 -24.05 -4.47 1.91
C VAL A 193 -23.72 -4.74 3.38
N GLN A 194 -24.03 -5.95 3.86
CA GLN A 194 -23.75 -6.34 5.26
C GLN A 194 -22.25 -6.28 5.60
N VAL A 195 -21.39 -6.79 4.70
CA VAL A 195 -19.94 -6.74 4.91
C VAL A 195 -19.44 -5.28 4.93
N VAL A 196 -19.91 -4.44 4.00
CA VAL A 196 -19.55 -3.02 3.95
C VAL A 196 -19.94 -2.31 5.24
N GLU A 197 -21.18 -2.48 5.72
CA GLU A 197 -21.65 -1.86 6.97
C GLU A 197 -20.78 -2.26 8.18
N GLN A 198 -20.44 -3.55 8.31
CA GLN A 198 -19.59 -4.03 9.40
C GLN A 198 -18.18 -3.47 9.31
N VAL A 199 -17.57 -3.46 8.11
CA VAL A 199 -16.25 -2.88 7.90
C VAL A 199 -16.25 -1.38 8.17
N GLN A 200 -17.27 -0.65 7.70
CA GLN A 200 -17.41 0.77 7.97
C GLN A 200 -17.60 1.07 9.46
N LYS A 201 -18.40 0.25 10.16
CA LYS A 201 -18.59 0.39 11.61
C LYS A 201 -17.28 0.24 12.38
N TYR A 202 -16.40 -0.68 11.94
CA TYR A 202 -15.14 -0.95 12.63
C TYR A 202 -14.02 0.03 12.26
N PHE A 203 -13.87 0.38 10.97
CA PHE A 203 -12.76 1.17 10.46
C PHE A 203 -13.09 2.65 10.24
N GLY A 204 -14.37 3.02 10.20
CA GLY A 204 -14.82 4.40 10.07
C GLY A 204 -14.19 5.11 8.87
N SER A 205 -13.50 6.20 9.14
CA SER A 205 -12.84 7.02 8.12
C SER A 205 -11.64 6.37 7.42
N LYS A 206 -11.18 5.20 7.90
CA LYS A 206 -10.12 4.41 7.25
C LYS A 206 -10.64 3.57 6.08
N VAL A 207 -11.95 3.49 5.85
CA VAL A 207 -12.50 2.84 4.66
C VAL A 207 -12.42 3.81 3.48
N TYR A 208 -11.71 3.39 2.42
CA TYR A 208 -11.65 4.16 1.18
C TYR A 208 -13.04 4.27 0.54
N LYS A 209 -13.35 5.44 0.01
CA LYS A 209 -14.61 5.69 -0.71
C LYS A 209 -14.61 5.00 -2.07
N THR A 210 -13.44 4.94 -2.68
CA THR A 210 -13.21 4.28 -3.95
C THR A 210 -13.29 2.77 -3.79
N THR A 211 -14.01 2.10 -4.68
CA THR A 211 -14.11 0.64 -4.75
C THR A 211 -13.59 0.14 -6.09
N ILE A 212 -12.95 -1.02 -6.10
CA ILE A 212 -12.41 -1.64 -7.32
C ILE A 212 -13.43 -2.66 -7.85
N PRO A 213 -13.97 -2.47 -9.05
CA PRO A 213 -14.95 -3.40 -9.62
C PRO A 213 -14.32 -4.72 -10.04
N ARG A 214 -15.12 -5.78 -10.15
CA ARG A 214 -14.69 -6.98 -10.85
C ARG A 214 -14.56 -6.67 -12.34
N SER A 215 -13.39 -6.90 -12.91
CA SER A 215 -13.09 -6.64 -14.34
C SER A 215 -12.19 -7.71 -14.91
N ILE A 216 -12.57 -8.24 -16.07
CA ILE A 216 -11.74 -9.18 -16.83
C ILE A 216 -10.44 -8.51 -17.27
N ARG A 217 -10.48 -7.24 -17.66
CA ARG A 217 -9.31 -6.47 -18.10
C ARG A 217 -8.25 -6.32 -17.02
N ILE A 218 -8.69 -6.09 -15.76
CA ILE A 218 -7.76 -6.07 -14.61
C ILE A 218 -7.07 -7.44 -14.44
N SER A 219 -7.78 -8.53 -14.70
CA SER A 219 -7.22 -9.89 -14.59
C SER A 219 -6.33 -10.26 -15.77
N GLU A 220 -6.55 -9.71 -16.95
CA GLU A 220 -5.76 -9.94 -18.16
C GLU A 220 -4.44 -9.14 -18.17
N ALA A 221 -4.45 -7.90 -17.69
CA ALA A 221 -3.32 -6.98 -17.75
C ALA A 221 -1.98 -7.59 -17.29
N PRO A 222 -1.91 -8.40 -16.20
CA PRO A 222 -0.67 -9.06 -15.79
C PRO A 222 -0.12 -10.04 -16.81
N SER A 223 -0.94 -10.68 -17.66
CA SER A 223 -0.47 -11.59 -18.71
C SER A 223 0.27 -10.85 -19.85
N TYR A 224 0.06 -9.54 -19.94
CA TYR A 224 0.79 -8.64 -20.84
C TYR A 224 1.94 -7.91 -20.14
N GLY A 225 2.13 -8.16 -18.85
CA GLY A 225 3.16 -7.49 -18.05
C GLY A 225 2.92 -6.00 -17.88
N GLN A 226 1.66 -5.56 -17.87
CA GLN A 226 1.28 -4.16 -17.83
C GLN A 226 0.34 -3.85 -16.67
N PRO A 227 0.57 -2.75 -15.93
CA PRO A 227 -0.46 -2.18 -15.06
C PRO A 227 -1.69 -1.75 -15.86
N ILE A 228 -2.88 -1.78 -15.23
CA ILE A 228 -4.16 -1.54 -15.93
C ILE A 228 -4.25 -0.16 -16.61
N ASN A 229 -3.63 0.86 -16.03
CA ASN A 229 -3.61 2.22 -16.58
C ASN A 229 -2.75 2.35 -17.85
N PHE A 230 -1.92 1.36 -18.17
CA PHE A 230 -1.21 1.22 -19.44
C PHE A 230 -1.88 0.21 -20.36
N TYR A 231 -2.41 -0.89 -19.81
CA TYR A 231 -3.10 -1.93 -20.60
C TYR A 231 -4.42 -1.45 -21.20
N GLU A 232 -5.24 -0.79 -20.41
CA GLU A 232 -6.56 -0.25 -20.83
C GLU A 232 -6.78 1.14 -20.22
N PRO A 233 -6.11 2.20 -20.73
CA PRO A 233 -6.09 3.53 -20.09
C PRO A 233 -7.46 4.16 -19.87
N LYS A 234 -8.44 3.88 -20.76
CA LYS A 234 -9.80 4.42 -20.72
C LYS A 234 -10.83 3.43 -20.15
N GLY A 235 -10.36 2.32 -19.57
CA GLY A 235 -11.25 1.30 -19.02
C GLY A 235 -11.70 1.61 -17.60
N LYS A 236 -12.85 1.09 -17.21
CA LYS A 236 -13.38 1.23 -15.83
C LYS A 236 -12.43 0.77 -14.74
N GLY A 237 -11.59 -0.22 -15.04
CA GLY A 237 -10.56 -0.71 -14.11
C GLY A 237 -9.46 0.32 -13.88
N SER A 238 -9.02 0.98 -14.95
CA SER A 238 -8.03 2.05 -14.90
C SER A 238 -8.58 3.29 -14.16
N GLU A 239 -9.80 3.70 -14.47
CA GLU A 239 -10.50 4.80 -13.78
C GLU A 239 -10.58 4.52 -12.26
N ALA A 240 -11.02 3.33 -11.86
CA ALA A 240 -11.15 2.97 -10.46
C ALA A 240 -9.80 2.99 -9.71
N TYR A 241 -8.71 2.50 -10.31
CA TYR A 241 -7.39 2.57 -9.68
C TYR A 241 -6.80 3.98 -9.69
N MET A 242 -7.12 4.80 -10.69
CA MET A 242 -6.74 6.21 -10.69
C MET A 242 -7.48 7.00 -9.60
N ASP A 243 -8.77 6.78 -9.41
CA ASP A 243 -9.56 7.37 -8.32
C ASP A 243 -9.01 6.95 -6.96
N LEU A 244 -8.66 5.65 -6.81
CA LEU A 244 -8.01 5.16 -5.59
C LEU A 244 -6.66 5.85 -5.36
N ALA A 245 -5.87 6.05 -6.40
CA ALA A 245 -4.57 6.74 -6.29
C ALA A 245 -4.74 8.22 -5.91
N ILE A 246 -5.73 8.90 -6.45
CA ILE A 246 -6.05 10.29 -6.09
C ILE A 246 -6.48 10.37 -4.62
N GLU A 247 -7.37 9.48 -4.18
CA GLU A 247 -7.81 9.41 -2.78
C GLU A 247 -6.64 9.09 -1.85
N PHE A 248 -5.81 8.11 -2.21
CA PHE A 248 -4.60 7.74 -1.47
C PHE A 248 -3.63 8.92 -1.30
N VAL A 249 -3.27 9.59 -2.40
CA VAL A 249 -2.36 10.73 -2.36
C VAL A 249 -2.95 11.88 -1.54
N LYS A 250 -4.27 12.12 -1.63
CA LYS A 250 -4.97 13.14 -0.83
C LYS A 250 -4.89 12.83 0.67
N ASN A 251 -5.15 11.59 1.06
CA ASN A 251 -5.10 11.13 2.45
C ASN A 251 -3.67 11.19 3.04
N ASN A 252 -2.65 11.16 2.18
CA ASN A 252 -1.23 11.17 2.54
C ASN A 252 -0.52 12.52 2.30
N ARG A 253 -1.26 13.60 2.02
CA ARG A 253 -0.66 14.93 1.99
C ARG A 253 -0.17 15.31 3.38
N PRO A 254 1.04 15.90 3.50
CA PRO A 254 1.43 16.53 4.75
C PRO A 254 0.33 17.51 5.16
N HIS A 255 -0.13 17.45 6.40
CA HIS A 255 -1.02 18.47 6.93
C HIS A 255 -0.28 19.81 6.82
N GLU A 256 -0.70 20.69 5.91
CA GLU A 256 -0.32 22.09 6.02
C GLU A 256 -0.84 22.56 7.38
N PRO A 257 0.04 23.14 8.24
CA PRO A 257 -0.44 23.73 9.48
C PRO A 257 -1.51 24.74 9.08
N GLN A 258 -2.74 24.56 9.59
CA GLN A 258 -3.81 25.52 9.40
C GLN A 258 -3.24 26.87 9.82
N LYS A 259 -3.05 27.78 8.86
CA LYS A 259 -2.72 29.18 9.15
C LYS A 259 -3.75 29.64 10.16
N ALA A 260 -3.30 29.87 11.39
CA ALA A 260 -4.16 30.36 12.46
C ALA A 260 -4.99 31.50 11.87
N ARG A 261 -6.31 31.33 11.83
CA ARG A 261 -7.22 32.40 11.47
C ARG A 261 -6.88 33.54 12.43
N ARG A 262 -6.21 34.57 11.90
CA ARG A 262 -6.04 35.84 12.63
C ARG A 262 -7.44 36.25 13.05
N LYS A 263 -7.72 36.13 14.35
CA LYS A 263 -8.88 36.75 14.94
C LYS A 263 -8.75 38.24 14.61
N SER A 264 -9.66 38.74 13.79
CA SER A 264 -9.85 40.17 13.60
C SER A 264 -10.01 40.77 14.99
N ALA A 265 -9.15 41.71 15.32
CA ALA A 265 -9.26 42.47 16.56
C ALA A 265 -10.63 43.16 16.60
N PRO A 266 -11.28 43.26 17.77
CA PRO A 266 -12.52 43.97 17.88
C PRO A 266 -12.26 45.44 17.57
N VAL A 267 -13.09 46.01 16.67
CA VAL A 267 -13.16 47.46 16.43
C VAL A 267 -13.56 48.11 17.73
N ALA A 268 -12.64 48.89 18.32
CA ALA A 268 -12.91 49.71 19.48
C ALA A 268 -13.91 50.81 19.09
N GLU A 269 -15.02 50.84 19.80
CA GLU A 269 -15.99 51.92 19.83
C GLU A 269 -15.30 53.25 20.13
N GLN A 270 -15.30 54.17 19.18
CA GLN A 270 -15.14 55.59 19.41
C GLN A 270 -16.55 56.22 19.50
N THR A 271 -17.12 56.20 20.67
CA THR A 271 -18.20 57.08 21.08
C THR A 271 -17.74 57.77 22.35
N LYS A 272 -17.41 59.06 22.23
CA LYS A 272 -17.70 60.06 23.28
C LYS A 272 -17.30 61.46 22.86
N ASN A 273 -18.25 62.29 23.10
CA ASN A 273 -18.23 63.70 23.46
C ASN A 273 -18.53 64.69 22.32
N ALA A 274 -19.81 64.95 22.22
CA ALA A 274 -20.35 66.25 21.86
C ALA A 274 -21.59 66.44 22.72
N LEU A 275 -21.44 67.04 23.91
CA LEU A 275 -22.43 67.74 24.65
C LEU A 275 -21.69 68.59 25.73
N GLU A 276 -21.87 69.84 25.63
CA GLU A 276 -21.55 70.98 26.47
C GLU A 276 -20.74 72.04 25.68
N ASP A 277 -21.48 72.96 24.98
CA ASP A 277 -21.91 74.31 25.33
C ASP A 277 -22.82 74.84 24.22
#